data_c9601843a732c531311c6ab7ec913872
#
_entry.id   c9601843a732c531311c6ab7ec913872
#
_cell.length_a   1.000
_cell.length_b   1.000
_cell.length_c   1.000
_cell.angle_alpha   90.00
_cell.angle_beta   90.00
_cell.angle_gamma   90.00
#
_symmetry.space_group_name_H-M   'P 1'
#
loop_
_entity.id
_entity.type
_entity.pdbx_description
1 polymer ?
#
loop_
_entity_poly.entity_id
_entity_poly.type
_entity_poly.pdbx_seq_one_letter_code
_entity_poly.pdbx_strand_id
1 'polypeptide(L)'
;MDFTPTTQQLPYRGRVAPSPTGLLHIGHVCTFWTAYQRALQHSGTLVFRNEDLDPQRSKANFTAAMMEDLRWLGVRWGEGPDVGGPFAPYEQSRRHQLYLDTWRKLRDDGFIYPCTCSRKDLALAAAAPNEGDDEPMYPGRCREKAGEAQGFDAPAGVNWRFRVPDDEEIAFDDLHQGPQSYVAGHDFGDFVIWRRDDVPAYQLAVVADDAAMQITEVVRGADLLKSTARQLLLIRALGLPVPAYYHCDLVRDEAGLRLAKRHAALSLRALREQSGTPAEVLRMCDAGRRNFHHGGTEFTEKSR
;
A
#
# COMPACT_ATOMS: atom_id res chain seq x y z
N MET A 1 -16.09 7.24 12.67
CA MET A 1 -15.80 8.59 12.06
C MET A 1 -15.65 8.41 10.58
N ASP A 2 -16.34 9.25 9.79
CA ASP A 2 -16.24 9.19 8.33
C ASP A 2 -14.94 9.84 7.85
N PHE A 3 -14.14 9.09 7.14
CA PHE A 3 -12.98 9.60 6.41
C PHE A 3 -13.40 10.02 5.01
N THR A 4 -14.03 11.20 4.91
CA THR A 4 -14.38 11.78 3.61
C THR A 4 -13.16 12.43 2.98
N PRO A 5 -12.94 12.29 1.65
CA PRO A 5 -11.88 13.00 0.95
C PRO A 5 -11.99 14.51 1.16
N THR A 6 -10.87 15.16 1.37
CA THR A 6 -10.83 16.62 1.57
C THR A 6 -11.25 17.32 0.29
N THR A 7 -12.29 18.15 0.36
CA THR A 7 -12.97 18.80 -0.79
C THR A 7 -12.23 20.02 -1.39
N GLN A 8 -10.92 20.13 -1.25
CA GLN A 8 -10.19 21.04 -2.14
C GLN A 8 -9.98 20.30 -3.47
N GLN A 9 -10.51 20.85 -4.56
CA GLN A 9 -10.29 20.35 -5.92
C GLN A 9 -8.83 20.58 -6.33
N LEU A 10 -7.91 19.85 -5.70
CA LEU A 10 -6.55 19.76 -6.19
C LEU A 10 -6.56 19.01 -7.52
N PRO A 11 -5.69 19.37 -8.47
CA PRO A 11 -5.52 18.59 -9.70
C PRO A 11 -5.28 17.13 -9.35
N TYR A 12 -5.87 16.21 -10.14
CA TYR A 12 -5.67 14.78 -9.90
C TYR A 12 -4.18 14.42 -9.93
N ARG A 13 -3.75 13.70 -8.91
CA ARG A 13 -2.40 13.15 -8.79
C ARG A 13 -2.48 11.71 -8.32
N GLY A 14 -2.20 10.78 -9.24
CA GLY A 14 -2.07 9.36 -8.95
C GLY A 14 -0.60 8.94 -8.84
N ARG A 15 -0.36 7.70 -8.39
CA ARG A 15 1.00 7.16 -8.36
C ARG A 15 1.06 5.70 -8.79
N VAL A 16 2.18 5.35 -9.43
CA VAL A 16 2.70 4.00 -9.62
C VAL A 16 3.87 3.84 -8.67
N ALA A 17 3.75 2.93 -7.70
CA ALA A 17 4.68 2.83 -6.57
C ALA A 17 5.20 1.39 -6.39
N PRO A 18 6.05 0.89 -7.30
CA PRO A 18 6.60 -0.46 -7.21
C PRO A 18 7.73 -0.55 -6.20
N SER A 19 7.78 -1.66 -5.43
CA SER A 19 8.94 -2.03 -4.63
C SER A 19 9.91 -2.88 -5.47
N PRO A 20 11.19 -2.49 -5.64
CA PRO A 20 12.13 -3.14 -6.53
C PRO A 20 12.76 -4.42 -5.92
N THR A 21 11.91 -5.35 -5.50
CA THR A 21 12.29 -6.65 -4.90
C THR A 21 12.25 -7.83 -5.88
N GLY A 22 11.84 -7.58 -7.13
CA GLY A 22 11.72 -8.54 -8.21
C GLY A 22 11.13 -7.89 -9.46
N LEU A 23 10.92 -8.67 -10.53
CA LEU A 23 10.26 -8.21 -11.73
C LEU A 23 8.74 -8.01 -11.51
N LEU A 24 8.11 -7.15 -12.30
CA LEU A 24 6.67 -6.95 -12.26
C LEU A 24 5.94 -8.19 -12.76
N HIS A 25 4.99 -8.70 -11.99
CA HIS A 25 4.07 -9.74 -12.42
C HIS A 25 2.75 -9.13 -12.90
N ILE A 26 1.93 -9.94 -13.59
CA ILE A 26 0.70 -9.48 -14.23
C ILE A 26 -0.26 -8.74 -13.28
N GLY A 27 -0.36 -9.15 -12.02
CA GLY A 27 -1.20 -8.46 -11.03
C GLY A 27 -0.76 -7.00 -10.77
N HIS A 28 0.56 -6.76 -10.65
CA HIS A 28 1.10 -5.40 -10.56
C HIS A 28 0.83 -4.59 -11.84
N VAL A 29 0.99 -5.23 -12.99
CA VAL A 29 0.77 -4.62 -14.30
C VAL A 29 -0.66 -4.11 -14.42
N CYS A 30 -1.66 -4.93 -14.08
CA CYS A 30 -3.06 -4.55 -14.14
C CYS A 30 -3.39 -3.38 -13.21
N THR A 31 -2.83 -3.39 -12.00
CA THR A 31 -2.99 -2.30 -11.03
C THR A 31 -2.36 -1.00 -11.53
N PHE A 32 -1.12 -1.05 -12.03
CA PHE A 32 -0.42 0.14 -12.52
C PHE A 32 -1.02 0.68 -13.81
N TRP A 33 -1.51 -0.20 -14.67
CA TRP A 33 -2.30 0.20 -15.84
C TRP A 33 -3.58 0.93 -15.44
N THR A 34 -4.29 0.44 -14.42
CA THR A 34 -5.47 1.13 -13.89
C THR A 34 -5.10 2.51 -13.33
N ALA A 35 -4.02 2.64 -12.56
CA ALA A 35 -3.56 3.94 -12.06
C ALA A 35 -3.27 4.92 -13.21
N TYR A 36 -2.64 4.44 -14.29
CA TYR A 36 -2.37 5.24 -15.48
C TYR A 36 -3.65 5.67 -16.20
N GLN A 37 -4.59 4.75 -16.40
CA GLN A 37 -5.89 5.05 -17.03
C GLN A 37 -6.67 6.11 -16.24
N ARG A 38 -6.68 6.01 -14.91
CA ARG A 38 -7.34 6.99 -14.06
C ARG A 38 -6.67 8.35 -14.15
N ALA A 39 -5.34 8.41 -14.17
CA ALA A 39 -4.63 9.68 -14.38
C ALA A 39 -4.98 10.32 -15.73
N LEU A 40 -5.09 9.54 -16.80
CA LEU A 40 -5.53 10.02 -18.12
C LEU A 40 -6.98 10.53 -18.10
N GLN A 41 -7.91 9.75 -17.51
CA GLN A 41 -9.33 10.11 -17.41
C GLN A 41 -9.55 11.45 -16.70
N HIS A 42 -8.73 11.74 -15.69
CA HIS A 42 -8.80 12.99 -14.94
C HIS A 42 -7.88 14.08 -15.48
N SER A 43 -7.21 13.87 -16.64
CA SER A 43 -6.22 14.80 -17.19
C SER A 43 -5.17 15.22 -16.13
N GLY A 44 -4.80 14.28 -15.26
CA GLY A 44 -3.97 14.51 -14.10
C GLY A 44 -2.52 14.07 -14.26
N THR A 45 -1.77 14.19 -13.20
CA THR A 45 -0.35 13.78 -13.13
C THR A 45 -0.26 12.35 -12.58
N LEU A 46 0.53 11.50 -13.25
CA LEU A 46 0.97 10.24 -12.69
C LEU A 46 2.42 10.38 -12.18
N VAL A 47 2.63 9.99 -10.94
CA VAL A 47 3.94 9.97 -10.28
C VAL A 47 4.48 8.54 -10.27
N PHE A 48 5.75 8.35 -10.67
CA PHE A 48 6.47 7.11 -10.40
C PHE A 48 7.28 7.28 -9.12
N ARG A 49 6.93 6.51 -8.07
CA ARG A 49 7.69 6.45 -6.82
C ARG A 49 8.38 5.09 -6.71
N ASN A 50 9.71 5.11 -6.56
CA ASN A 50 10.48 3.90 -6.29
C ASN A 50 10.43 3.56 -4.79
N GLU A 51 9.76 2.47 -4.41
CA GLU A 51 9.64 2.05 -3.01
C GLU A 51 10.80 1.13 -2.61
N ASP A 52 12.01 1.66 -2.62
CA ASP A 52 13.28 1.02 -2.32
C ASP A 52 13.72 1.17 -0.86
N LEU A 53 12.77 1.25 0.05
CA LEU A 53 12.98 1.52 1.47
C LEU A 53 13.84 0.47 2.19
N ASP A 54 13.70 -0.81 1.83
CA ASP A 54 14.45 -1.91 2.42
C ASP A 54 15.71 -2.22 1.57
N PRO A 55 16.91 -1.80 2.01
CA PRO A 55 18.14 -1.93 1.21
C PRO A 55 18.59 -3.40 1.03
N GLN A 56 18.13 -4.31 1.90
CA GLN A 56 18.48 -5.73 1.78
C GLN A 56 17.68 -6.41 0.65
N ARG A 57 16.47 -5.95 0.39
CA ARG A 57 15.56 -6.54 -0.59
C ARG A 57 15.52 -5.79 -1.91
N SER A 58 15.75 -4.49 -1.89
CA SER A 58 15.69 -3.60 -3.04
C SER A 58 16.95 -3.67 -3.89
N LYS A 59 16.79 -3.72 -5.21
CA LYS A 59 17.92 -3.77 -6.15
C LYS A 59 17.69 -2.81 -7.32
N ALA A 60 18.71 -1.99 -7.61
CA ALA A 60 18.63 -0.96 -8.66
C ALA A 60 18.31 -1.52 -10.07
N ASN A 61 18.80 -2.73 -10.38
CA ASN A 61 18.48 -3.39 -11.65
C ASN A 61 16.99 -3.72 -11.79
N PHE A 62 16.27 -4.00 -10.70
CA PHE A 62 14.82 -4.18 -10.75
C PHE A 62 14.10 -2.86 -10.97
N THR A 63 14.55 -1.76 -10.36
CA THR A 63 13.98 -0.42 -10.63
C THR A 63 14.08 -0.09 -12.12
N ALA A 64 15.26 -0.24 -12.72
CA ALA A 64 15.45 0.01 -14.14
C ALA A 64 14.57 -0.89 -15.02
N ALA A 65 14.50 -2.19 -14.70
CA ALA A 65 13.67 -3.14 -15.42
C ALA A 65 12.17 -2.80 -15.35
N MET A 66 11.68 -2.41 -14.16
CA MET A 66 10.27 -2.01 -13.97
C MET A 66 9.91 -0.77 -14.79
N MET A 67 10.78 0.24 -14.80
CA MET A 67 10.56 1.47 -15.57
C MET A 67 10.57 1.18 -17.08
N GLU A 68 11.50 0.36 -17.55
CA GLU A 68 11.57 -0.05 -18.97
C GLU A 68 10.32 -0.84 -19.38
N ASP A 69 9.90 -1.82 -18.57
CA ASP A 69 8.76 -2.68 -18.86
C ASP A 69 7.43 -1.91 -18.83
N LEU A 70 7.26 -0.99 -17.88
CA LEU A 70 6.07 -0.12 -17.84
C LEU A 70 6.02 0.82 -19.03
N ARG A 71 7.16 1.37 -19.46
CA ARG A 71 7.22 2.20 -20.68
C ARG A 71 6.90 1.41 -21.95
N TRP A 72 7.41 0.17 -22.02
CA TRP A 72 7.05 -0.73 -23.11
C TRP A 72 5.54 -1.00 -23.13
N LEU A 73 4.91 -1.19 -21.97
CA LEU A 73 3.46 -1.36 -21.88
C LEU A 73 2.66 -0.12 -22.30
N GLY A 74 3.29 1.05 -22.40
CA GLY A 74 2.66 2.32 -22.76
C GLY A 74 2.35 3.22 -21.56
N VAL A 75 2.70 2.82 -20.32
CA VAL A 75 2.55 3.69 -19.14
C VAL A 75 3.54 4.84 -19.20
N ARG A 76 3.04 6.06 -18.96
CA ARG A 76 3.85 7.28 -18.92
C ARG A 76 3.58 8.01 -17.61
N TRP A 77 4.61 8.57 -17.02
CA TRP A 77 4.53 9.40 -15.81
C TRP A 77 5.19 10.75 -16.07
N GLY A 78 4.64 11.78 -15.42
CA GLY A 78 5.12 13.16 -15.50
C GLY A 78 6.17 13.49 -14.45
N GLU A 79 6.25 12.71 -13.38
CA GLU A 79 7.19 12.90 -12.27
C GLU A 79 7.76 11.56 -11.84
N GLY A 80 9.04 11.52 -11.48
CA GLY A 80 9.70 10.30 -11.05
C GLY A 80 11.22 10.42 -10.99
N PRO A 81 11.94 9.35 -10.59
CA PRO A 81 13.39 9.42 -10.37
C PRO A 81 14.19 9.73 -11.64
N ASP A 82 13.63 9.47 -12.81
CA ASP A 82 14.28 9.64 -14.12
C ASP A 82 13.85 10.91 -14.87
N VAL A 83 12.69 11.45 -14.55
CA VAL A 83 12.16 12.68 -15.18
C VAL A 83 12.16 13.88 -14.24
N GLY A 84 12.42 13.66 -12.95
CA GLY A 84 12.39 14.70 -11.92
C GLY A 84 10.96 15.12 -11.56
N GLY A 85 10.83 16.31 -11.00
CA GLY A 85 9.56 16.92 -10.60
C GLY A 85 9.68 17.71 -9.30
N PRO A 86 8.60 18.41 -8.89
CA PRO A 86 8.65 19.36 -7.76
C PRO A 86 8.78 18.70 -6.38
N PHE A 87 8.55 17.37 -6.27
CA PHE A 87 8.57 16.66 -5.00
C PHE A 87 9.74 15.65 -4.88
N ALA A 88 10.79 15.85 -5.70
CA ALA A 88 11.98 15.00 -5.65
C ALA A 88 12.64 15.03 -4.24
N PRO A 89 13.31 13.95 -3.84
CA PRO A 89 13.57 12.70 -4.57
C PRO A 89 12.34 11.78 -4.59
N TYR A 90 12.22 10.95 -5.63
CA TYR A 90 11.13 9.97 -5.81
C TYR A 90 11.53 8.55 -5.44
N GLU A 91 12.71 8.35 -4.87
CA GLU A 91 13.20 7.13 -4.25
C GLU A 91 13.00 7.21 -2.73
N GLN A 92 12.34 6.23 -2.13
CA GLN A 92 12.09 6.21 -0.68
C GLN A 92 13.38 6.16 0.14
N SER A 93 14.39 5.45 -0.34
CA SER A 93 15.72 5.37 0.31
C SER A 93 16.39 6.74 0.51
N ARG A 94 15.99 7.76 -0.25
CA ARG A 94 16.52 9.12 -0.18
C ARG A 94 15.67 10.09 0.63
N ARG A 95 14.58 9.61 1.26
CA ARG A 95 13.60 10.43 1.98
C ARG A 95 13.60 10.19 3.49
N HIS A 96 14.65 9.61 4.03
CA HIS A 96 14.76 9.22 5.44
C HIS A 96 14.45 10.38 6.40
N GLN A 97 14.86 11.62 6.09
CA GLN A 97 14.57 12.79 6.94
C GLN A 97 13.06 13.06 7.05
N LEU A 98 12.29 12.93 5.96
CA LEU A 98 10.83 13.07 5.99
C LEU A 98 10.20 12.06 6.96
N TYR A 99 10.68 10.81 6.93
CA TYR A 99 10.15 9.76 7.82
C TYR A 99 10.55 10.00 9.28
N LEU A 100 11.76 10.48 9.53
CA LEU A 100 12.20 10.88 10.89
C LEU A 100 11.33 12.01 11.44
N ASP A 101 11.03 13.03 10.66
CA ASP A 101 10.19 14.13 11.10
C ASP A 101 8.76 13.68 11.35
N THR A 102 8.24 12.75 10.52
CA THR A 102 6.94 12.12 10.72
C THR A 102 6.92 11.27 12.00
N TRP A 103 7.97 10.48 12.25
CA TRP A 103 8.12 9.70 13.48
C TRP A 103 8.18 10.62 14.71
N ARG A 104 8.97 11.72 14.69
CA ARG A 104 9.05 12.69 15.80
C ARG A 104 7.68 13.24 16.12
N LYS A 105 6.95 13.70 15.11
CA LYS A 105 5.60 14.22 15.30
C LYS A 105 4.68 13.20 15.98
N LEU A 106 4.64 11.96 15.50
CA LEU A 106 3.82 10.90 16.08
C LEU A 106 4.24 10.57 17.52
N ARG A 107 5.55 10.60 17.82
CA ARG A 107 6.09 10.40 19.17
C ARG A 107 5.67 11.54 20.12
N ASP A 108 5.87 12.77 19.70
CA ASP A 108 5.62 13.98 20.50
C ASP A 108 4.12 14.14 20.79
N ASP A 109 3.27 13.75 19.84
CA ASP A 109 1.82 13.74 19.98
C ASP A 109 1.28 12.49 20.71
N GLY A 110 2.15 11.54 21.12
CA GLY A 110 1.77 10.38 21.93
C GLY A 110 1.07 9.24 21.18
N PHE A 111 1.14 9.21 19.85
CA PHE A 111 0.48 8.17 19.03
C PHE A 111 1.28 6.88 18.92
N ILE A 112 2.56 6.88 19.26
CA ILE A 112 3.45 5.74 19.09
C ILE A 112 4.22 5.41 20.36
N TYR A 113 4.68 4.18 20.44
CA TYR A 113 5.47 3.70 21.59
C TYR A 113 6.55 2.70 21.16
N PRO A 114 7.65 2.58 21.95
CA PRO A 114 8.72 1.64 21.70
C PRO A 114 8.28 0.20 22.03
N CYS A 115 8.63 -0.75 21.18
CA CYS A 115 8.32 -2.17 21.32
C CYS A 115 9.59 -3.02 21.22
N THR A 116 9.90 -3.74 22.27
CA THR A 116 11.08 -4.63 22.35
C THR A 116 10.78 -6.09 22.02
N CYS A 117 9.51 -6.45 21.71
CA CYS A 117 9.11 -7.81 21.38
C CYS A 117 9.87 -8.35 20.15
N SER A 118 10.37 -9.57 20.26
CA SER A 118 10.93 -10.33 19.15
C SER A 118 9.84 -10.96 18.28
N ARG A 119 10.19 -11.44 17.07
CA ARG A 119 9.27 -12.21 16.23
C ARG A 119 8.75 -13.47 16.93
N LYS A 120 9.59 -14.10 17.76
CA LYS A 120 9.21 -15.29 18.54
C LYS A 120 8.16 -14.94 19.60
N ASP A 121 8.30 -13.80 20.27
CA ASP A 121 7.30 -13.34 21.25
C ASP A 121 5.94 -13.09 20.60
N LEU A 122 5.95 -12.55 19.37
CA LEU A 122 4.73 -12.30 18.61
C LEU A 122 4.09 -13.61 18.11
N ALA A 123 4.88 -14.55 17.62
CA ALA A 123 4.39 -15.85 17.16
C ALA A 123 3.77 -16.68 18.28
N LEU A 124 4.30 -16.59 19.50
CA LEU A 124 3.76 -17.29 20.68
C LEU A 124 2.44 -16.69 21.18
N ALA A 125 2.17 -15.43 20.86
CA ALA A 125 0.99 -14.71 21.31
C ALA A 125 -0.12 -14.64 20.25
N ALA A 126 0.18 -14.97 19.01
CA ALA A 126 -0.78 -14.95 17.91
C ALA A 126 -1.71 -16.16 18.05
N ALA A 127 -3.00 -15.93 18.31
CA ALA A 127 -4.05 -16.82 17.84
C ALA A 127 -3.96 -16.94 16.30
N ALA A 128 -4.49 -18.03 15.72
CA ALA A 128 -4.35 -18.35 14.30
C ALA A 128 -4.45 -17.10 13.39
N PRO A 129 -3.56 -16.95 12.39
CA PRO A 129 -3.59 -15.80 11.49
C PRO A 129 -4.95 -15.72 10.79
N ASN A 130 -5.54 -14.54 10.77
CA ASN A 130 -6.74 -14.29 9.96
C ASN A 130 -6.40 -14.49 8.48
N GLU A 131 -7.24 -15.19 7.75
CA GLU A 131 -7.07 -15.38 6.30
C GLU A 131 -6.94 -14.01 5.61
N GLY A 132 -5.84 -13.80 4.88
CA GLY A 132 -5.61 -12.61 4.07
C GLY A 132 -4.78 -11.49 4.72
N ASP A 133 -4.37 -11.60 5.99
CA ASP A 133 -3.46 -10.66 6.64
C ASP A 133 -2.18 -11.41 7.07
N ASP A 134 -1.04 -11.07 6.47
CA ASP A 134 0.25 -11.67 6.81
C ASP A 134 0.82 -11.15 8.17
N GLU A 135 0.19 -10.14 8.78
CA GLU A 135 0.63 -9.58 10.06
C GLU A 135 -0.25 -10.06 11.21
N PRO A 136 0.27 -10.91 12.11
CA PRO A 136 -0.48 -11.35 13.29
C PRO A 136 -0.84 -10.18 14.19
N MET A 137 -2.04 -10.23 14.77
CA MET A 137 -2.50 -9.19 15.69
C MET A 137 -1.56 -9.07 16.88
N TYR A 138 -1.11 -7.85 17.14
CA TYR A 138 -0.22 -7.58 18.27
C TYR A 138 -0.99 -7.58 19.59
N PRO A 139 -0.54 -8.33 20.61
CA PRO A 139 -1.28 -8.48 21.88
C PRO A 139 -1.12 -7.30 22.85
N GLY A 140 -0.54 -6.17 22.43
CA GLY A 140 -0.46 -4.95 23.23
C GLY A 140 0.60 -4.94 24.35
N ARG A 141 1.48 -5.95 24.48
CA ARG A 141 2.42 -6.12 25.61
C ARG A 141 3.28 -4.89 25.97
N CYS A 142 3.61 -4.05 24.99
CA CYS A 142 4.43 -2.87 25.21
C CYS A 142 3.60 -1.56 25.21
N ARG A 143 2.29 -1.61 25.14
CA ARG A 143 1.43 -0.40 25.16
C ARG A 143 1.64 0.46 26.40
N GLU A 144 1.90 -0.17 27.56
CA GLU A 144 2.18 0.53 28.84
C GLU A 144 3.45 1.38 28.79
N LYS A 145 4.36 1.07 27.85
CA LYS A 145 5.61 1.82 27.64
C LYS A 145 5.42 3.12 26.82
N ALA A 146 4.20 3.53 26.55
CA ALA A 146 3.95 4.77 25.80
C ALA A 146 4.60 6.00 26.49
N GLY A 147 4.64 6.05 27.81
CA GLY A 147 5.33 7.10 28.57
C GLY A 147 6.86 7.11 28.40
N GLU A 148 7.47 6.01 27.94
CA GLU A 148 8.91 5.94 27.69
C GLU A 148 9.31 6.57 26.33
N ALA A 149 8.35 6.82 25.46
CA ALA A 149 8.59 7.29 24.08
C ALA A 149 9.40 8.58 24.02
N GLN A 150 9.16 9.50 24.94
CA GLN A 150 9.84 10.80 25.03
C GLN A 150 11.33 10.69 25.39
N GLY A 151 11.79 9.55 25.92
CA GLY A 151 13.20 9.30 26.24
C GLY A 151 14.06 8.91 25.02
N PHE A 152 13.48 8.84 23.81
CA PHE A 152 14.19 8.46 22.60
C PHE A 152 14.38 9.67 21.67
N ASP A 153 15.62 9.98 21.33
CA ASP A 153 15.96 11.04 20.33
C ASP A 153 15.89 10.52 18.91
N ALA A 154 16.00 9.19 18.72
CA ALA A 154 15.99 8.52 17.43
C ALA A 154 15.22 7.18 17.50
N PRO A 155 14.66 6.70 16.38
CA PRO A 155 13.85 5.48 16.36
C PRO A 155 14.66 4.17 16.39
N ALA A 156 15.96 4.22 16.13
CA ALA A 156 16.82 3.03 15.98
C ALA A 156 16.89 2.18 17.26
N GLY A 157 17.10 0.86 17.08
CA GLY A 157 17.33 -0.09 18.18
C GLY A 157 16.10 -0.80 18.73
N VAL A 158 14.91 -0.22 18.55
CA VAL A 158 13.62 -0.81 18.93
C VAL A 158 12.63 -0.74 17.77
N ASN A 159 11.58 -1.56 17.80
CA ASN A 159 10.45 -1.34 16.88
C ASN A 159 9.56 -0.23 17.46
N TRP A 160 8.96 0.56 16.59
CA TRP A 160 7.94 1.53 17.00
C TRP A 160 6.60 1.09 16.48
N ARG A 161 5.59 1.11 17.35
CA ARG A 161 4.22 0.77 17.00
C ARG A 161 3.31 1.98 17.13
N PHE A 162 2.41 2.10 16.15
CA PHE A 162 1.27 2.99 16.26
C PHE A 162 0.25 2.35 17.20
N ARG A 163 -0.23 3.13 18.17
CA ARG A 163 -1.28 2.73 19.10
C ARG A 163 -2.63 2.94 18.42
N VAL A 164 -3.28 1.85 18.04
CA VAL A 164 -4.64 1.94 17.51
C VAL A 164 -5.64 2.24 18.64
N PRO A 165 -6.71 2.99 18.37
CA PRO A 165 -7.81 3.14 19.32
C PRO A 165 -8.45 1.77 19.58
N ASP A 166 -9.02 1.58 20.76
CA ASP A 166 -9.72 0.34 21.09
C ASP A 166 -11.17 0.46 20.61
N ASP A 167 -11.68 -0.57 19.94
CA ASP A 167 -13.08 -0.73 19.49
C ASP A 167 -13.61 0.39 18.57
N GLU A 168 -12.74 1.16 17.95
CA GLU A 168 -13.16 2.21 17.02
C GLU A 168 -13.37 1.64 15.62
N GLU A 169 -14.54 1.92 15.03
CA GLU A 169 -14.84 1.61 13.65
C GLU A 169 -14.16 2.60 12.70
N ILE A 170 -13.38 2.09 11.74
CA ILE A 170 -12.71 2.85 10.70
C ILE A 170 -13.41 2.53 9.38
N ALA A 171 -14.31 3.41 8.98
CA ALA A 171 -15.08 3.29 7.74
C ALA A 171 -14.54 4.22 6.66
N PHE A 172 -14.57 3.77 5.40
CA PHE A 172 -14.23 4.57 4.23
C PHE A 172 -14.93 4.02 2.98
N ASP A 173 -15.14 4.89 1.99
CA ASP A 173 -15.66 4.50 0.69
C ASP A 173 -14.50 4.26 -0.28
N ASP A 174 -14.43 3.04 -0.82
CA ASP A 174 -13.50 2.71 -1.90
C ASP A 174 -14.21 2.86 -3.25
N LEU A 175 -13.55 3.51 -4.21
CA LEU A 175 -14.14 3.84 -5.51
C LEU A 175 -14.45 2.61 -6.39
N HIS A 176 -13.93 1.43 -6.04
CA HIS A 176 -14.16 0.19 -6.78
C HIS A 176 -14.81 -0.89 -5.92
N GLN A 177 -14.35 -1.05 -4.68
CA GLN A 177 -14.84 -2.08 -3.76
C GLN A 177 -16.07 -1.63 -2.95
N GLY A 178 -16.48 -0.34 -3.07
CA GLY A 178 -17.58 0.23 -2.30
C GLY A 178 -17.24 0.46 -0.82
N PRO A 179 -18.26 0.61 0.03
CA PRO A 179 -18.08 0.88 1.46
C PRO A 179 -17.28 -0.21 2.16
N GLN A 180 -16.29 0.21 2.95
CA GLN A 180 -15.42 -0.65 3.75
C GLN A 180 -15.48 -0.24 5.21
N SER A 181 -15.40 -1.20 6.11
CA SER A 181 -15.38 -0.96 7.56
C SER A 181 -14.48 -1.98 8.25
N TYR A 182 -13.66 -1.50 9.18
CA TYR A 182 -12.75 -2.31 10.01
C TYR A 182 -12.79 -1.79 11.45
N VAL A 183 -12.83 -2.70 12.42
CA VAL A 183 -12.83 -2.35 13.85
C VAL A 183 -11.40 -2.46 14.39
N ALA A 184 -10.84 -1.33 14.82
CA ALA A 184 -9.52 -1.28 15.44
C ALA A 184 -9.51 -2.08 16.76
N GLY A 185 -8.46 -2.86 16.98
CA GLY A 185 -8.39 -3.81 18.10
C GLY A 185 -8.97 -5.20 17.79
N HIS A 186 -9.85 -5.33 16.78
CA HIS A 186 -10.48 -6.59 16.35
C HIS A 186 -10.00 -7.07 14.99
N ASP A 187 -10.09 -6.22 13.96
CA ASP A 187 -9.66 -6.56 12.61
C ASP A 187 -8.16 -6.37 12.42
N PHE A 188 -7.58 -5.44 13.14
CA PHE A 188 -6.13 -5.18 13.18
C PHE A 188 -5.73 -4.56 14.52
N GLY A 189 -4.51 -4.88 14.99
CA GLY A 189 -3.93 -4.33 16.21
C GLY A 189 -2.88 -3.27 15.96
N ASP A 190 -2.14 -2.91 17.03
CA ASP A 190 -1.03 -1.97 16.94
C ASP A 190 0.01 -2.47 15.93
N PHE A 191 0.29 -1.67 14.94
CA PHE A 191 1.14 -2.03 13.82
C PHE A 191 2.49 -1.32 13.84
N VAL A 192 3.50 -1.94 13.25
CA VAL A 192 4.86 -1.38 13.21
C VAL A 192 4.90 -0.22 12.22
N ILE A 193 5.47 0.93 12.66
CA ILE A 193 5.73 2.10 11.83
C ILE A 193 7.22 2.36 11.62
N TRP A 194 8.07 1.79 12.49
CA TRP A 194 9.53 1.84 12.35
C TRP A 194 10.15 0.57 12.90
N ARG A 195 11.07 -0.01 12.14
CA ARG A 195 11.75 -1.24 12.50
C ARG A 195 13.00 -0.96 13.33
N ARG A 196 13.37 -1.91 14.20
CA ARG A 196 14.55 -1.82 15.04
C ARG A 196 15.89 -1.69 14.30
N ASP A 197 15.93 -2.12 13.03
CA ASP A 197 17.07 -2.02 12.13
C ASP A 197 17.12 -0.69 11.36
N ASP A 198 16.46 0.33 11.92
CA ASP A 198 16.42 1.71 11.44
C ASP A 198 15.80 1.88 10.04
N VAL A 199 14.80 1.07 9.73
CA VAL A 199 14.04 1.16 8.49
C VAL A 199 12.60 1.57 8.81
N PRO A 200 12.07 2.66 8.23
CA PRO A 200 10.65 3.00 8.31
C PRO A 200 9.79 1.86 7.76
N ALA A 201 8.66 1.58 8.40
CA ALA A 201 7.75 0.57 7.90
C ALA A 201 6.88 1.12 6.77
N TYR A 202 6.37 0.23 5.92
CA TYR A 202 5.52 0.54 4.77
C TYR A 202 4.38 1.51 5.10
N GLN A 203 3.66 1.28 6.20
CA GLN A 203 2.50 2.09 6.56
C GLN A 203 2.87 3.57 6.78
N LEU A 204 3.98 3.85 7.46
CA LEU A 204 4.45 5.21 7.70
C LEU A 204 4.95 5.85 6.40
N ALA A 205 5.81 5.14 5.67
CA ALA A 205 6.47 5.68 4.49
C ALA A 205 5.47 6.06 3.39
N VAL A 206 4.50 5.19 3.11
CA VAL A 206 3.46 5.46 2.10
C VAL A 206 2.62 6.68 2.48
N VAL A 207 2.18 6.80 3.73
CA VAL A 207 1.39 7.95 4.18
C VAL A 207 2.18 9.26 4.09
N ALA A 208 3.43 9.25 4.56
CA ALA A 208 4.30 10.43 4.49
C ALA A 208 4.58 10.86 3.05
N ASP A 209 4.86 9.90 2.17
CA ASP A 209 5.15 10.16 0.76
C ASP A 209 3.92 10.62 -0.02
N ASP A 210 2.78 9.94 0.14
CA ASP A 210 1.55 10.30 -0.56
C ASP A 210 1.12 11.74 -0.18
N ALA A 211 1.24 12.11 1.08
CA ALA A 211 0.98 13.48 1.52
C ALA A 211 2.00 14.49 0.96
N ALA A 212 3.30 14.20 1.07
CA ALA A 212 4.37 15.10 0.61
C ALA A 212 4.36 15.29 -0.92
N MET A 213 3.94 14.26 -1.68
CA MET A 213 3.78 14.31 -3.14
C MET A 213 2.38 14.79 -3.56
N GLN A 214 1.52 15.16 -2.60
CA GLN A 214 0.15 15.64 -2.84
C GLN A 214 -0.69 14.65 -3.66
N ILE A 215 -0.57 13.36 -3.38
CA ILE A 215 -1.35 12.32 -4.05
C ILE A 215 -2.81 12.47 -3.64
N THR A 216 -3.69 12.58 -4.63
CA THR A 216 -5.14 12.75 -4.43
C THR A 216 -5.90 11.44 -4.56
N GLU A 217 -5.32 10.43 -5.23
CA GLU A 217 -5.92 9.11 -5.37
C GLU A 217 -4.86 8.00 -5.30
N VAL A 218 -5.15 7.00 -4.50
CA VAL A 218 -4.32 5.81 -4.28
C VAL A 218 -4.96 4.61 -4.98
N VAL A 219 -4.38 4.20 -6.12
CA VAL A 219 -4.76 2.97 -6.83
C VAL A 219 -3.80 1.84 -6.43
N ARG A 220 -4.34 0.70 -5.96
CA ARG A 220 -3.55 -0.47 -5.53
C ARG A 220 -4.39 -1.76 -5.51
N GLY A 221 -3.84 -2.90 -5.13
CA GLY A 221 -4.56 -4.17 -5.06
C GLY A 221 -5.48 -4.27 -3.83
N ALA A 222 -6.58 -5.02 -3.94
CA ALA A 222 -7.57 -5.22 -2.88
C ALA A 222 -7.01 -5.95 -1.64
N ASP A 223 -5.85 -6.59 -1.75
CA ASP A 223 -5.12 -7.15 -0.61
C ASP A 223 -4.63 -6.10 0.40
N LEU A 224 -4.68 -4.82 0.03
CA LEU A 224 -4.29 -3.70 0.87
C LEU A 224 -5.49 -2.92 1.47
N LEU A 225 -6.72 -3.43 1.36
CA LEU A 225 -7.91 -2.80 1.94
C LEU A 225 -7.75 -2.58 3.45
N LYS A 226 -7.36 -3.59 4.20
CA LYS A 226 -7.12 -3.48 5.65
C LYS A 226 -5.95 -2.51 5.98
N SER A 227 -4.95 -2.41 5.11
CA SER A 227 -3.87 -1.43 5.25
C SER A 227 -4.38 0.01 5.10
N THR A 228 -5.48 0.22 4.36
CA THR A 228 -6.12 1.54 4.25
C THR A 228 -6.62 2.00 5.61
N ALA A 229 -7.27 1.15 6.39
CA ALA A 229 -7.74 1.51 7.72
C ALA A 229 -6.58 1.92 8.65
N ARG A 230 -5.44 1.19 8.61
CA ARG A 230 -4.22 1.57 9.36
C ARG A 230 -3.66 2.91 8.91
N GLN A 231 -3.63 3.16 7.61
CA GLN A 231 -3.12 4.41 7.02
C GLN A 231 -4.04 5.60 7.31
N LEU A 232 -5.35 5.41 7.34
CA LEU A 232 -6.31 6.44 7.75
C LEU A 232 -6.09 6.89 9.19
N LEU A 233 -5.75 5.98 10.11
CA LEU A 233 -5.37 6.34 11.47
C LEU A 233 -4.09 7.19 11.51
N LEU A 234 -3.07 6.86 10.71
CA LEU A 234 -1.85 7.67 10.60
C LEU A 234 -2.14 9.05 9.99
N ILE A 235 -2.93 9.10 8.91
CA ILE A 235 -3.34 10.35 8.26
C ILE A 235 -4.05 11.27 9.26
N ARG A 236 -4.98 10.71 10.05
CA ARG A 236 -5.68 11.44 11.11
C ARG A 236 -4.74 11.96 12.19
N ALA A 237 -3.86 11.12 12.70
CA ALA A 237 -2.89 11.48 13.74
C ALA A 237 -1.92 12.57 13.28
N LEU A 238 -1.58 12.59 12.01
CA LEU A 238 -0.68 13.58 11.40
C LEU A 238 -1.40 14.85 10.93
N GLY A 239 -2.75 14.83 10.89
CA GLY A 239 -3.55 15.96 10.36
C GLY A 239 -3.38 16.14 8.85
N LEU A 240 -3.18 15.05 8.10
CA LEU A 240 -2.93 15.07 6.66
C LEU A 240 -4.25 14.98 5.86
N PRO A 241 -4.29 15.45 4.61
CA PRO A 241 -5.44 15.26 3.74
C PRO A 241 -5.61 13.77 3.39
N VAL A 242 -6.86 13.31 3.37
CA VAL A 242 -7.23 11.94 2.99
C VAL A 242 -7.32 11.84 1.47
N PRO A 243 -6.54 10.98 0.80
CA PRO A 243 -6.72 10.72 -0.63
C PRO A 243 -7.94 9.83 -0.87
N ALA A 244 -8.48 9.85 -2.08
CA ALA A 244 -9.41 8.83 -2.53
C ALA A 244 -8.69 7.48 -2.71
N TYR A 245 -9.42 6.37 -2.53
CA TYR A 245 -8.88 5.03 -2.69
C TYR A 245 -9.61 4.27 -3.79
N TYR A 246 -8.84 3.53 -4.57
CA TYR A 246 -9.33 2.62 -5.60
C TYR A 246 -8.59 1.29 -5.50
N HIS A 247 -9.21 0.27 -4.95
CA HIS A 247 -8.60 -1.05 -4.81
C HIS A 247 -9.02 -1.97 -5.97
N CYS A 248 -8.04 -2.26 -6.85
CA CYS A 248 -8.24 -3.18 -7.97
C CYS A 248 -8.44 -4.61 -7.49
N ASP A 249 -9.28 -5.38 -8.19
CA ASP A 249 -9.42 -6.81 -7.96
C ASP A 249 -8.08 -7.53 -8.13
N LEU A 250 -7.89 -8.59 -7.35
CA LEU A 250 -6.70 -9.42 -7.43
C LEU A 250 -6.81 -10.36 -8.65
N VAL A 251 -5.77 -10.39 -9.46
CA VAL A 251 -5.69 -11.33 -10.59
C VAL A 251 -5.49 -12.74 -10.06
N ARG A 252 -6.42 -13.65 -10.43
CA ARG A 252 -6.44 -15.06 -10.04
C ARG A 252 -6.28 -15.94 -11.28
N ASP A 253 -5.79 -17.16 -11.10
CA ASP A 253 -5.77 -18.19 -12.13
C ASP A 253 -7.16 -18.86 -12.29
N GLU A 254 -7.26 -19.80 -13.24
CA GLU A 254 -8.49 -20.54 -13.49
C GLU A 254 -8.94 -21.39 -12.27
N ALA A 255 -8.03 -21.73 -11.38
CA ALA A 255 -8.31 -22.42 -10.14
C ALA A 255 -8.70 -21.49 -8.99
N GLY A 256 -8.81 -20.16 -9.25
CA GLY A 256 -9.14 -19.16 -8.25
C GLY A 256 -7.96 -18.76 -7.34
N LEU A 257 -6.77 -19.28 -7.58
CA LEU A 257 -5.58 -18.97 -6.78
C LEU A 257 -4.94 -17.65 -7.26
N ARG A 258 -4.46 -16.87 -6.30
CA ARG A 258 -3.77 -15.59 -6.57
C ARG A 258 -2.48 -15.82 -7.37
N LEU A 259 -2.36 -15.17 -8.53
CA LEU A 259 -1.20 -15.29 -9.43
C LEU A 259 0.11 -14.72 -8.88
N ALA A 260 0.08 -14.08 -7.71
CA ALA A 260 1.17 -13.24 -7.22
C ALA A 260 2.45 -13.94 -6.76
N LYS A 261 2.47 -15.26 -6.45
CA LYS A 261 3.62 -15.83 -5.69
C LYS A 261 4.32 -17.04 -6.31
N ARG A 262 3.83 -17.66 -7.39
CA ARG A 262 4.39 -18.96 -7.83
C ARG A 262 4.88 -19.06 -9.27
N HIS A 263 4.71 -18.05 -10.12
CA HIS A 263 5.05 -18.17 -11.54
C HIS A 263 5.95 -17.02 -12.00
N ALA A 264 7.27 -17.18 -11.88
CA ALA A 264 8.26 -16.33 -12.54
C ALA A 264 8.00 -16.21 -14.07
N ALA A 265 7.32 -17.19 -14.66
CA ALA A 265 6.91 -17.24 -16.06
C ALA A 265 5.88 -16.14 -16.45
N LEU A 266 5.18 -15.51 -15.49
CA LEU A 266 4.19 -14.47 -15.73
C LEU A 266 4.71 -13.06 -15.36
N SER A 267 6.02 -12.86 -15.35
CA SER A 267 6.57 -11.52 -15.25
C SER A 267 6.33 -10.76 -16.55
N LEU A 268 6.14 -9.43 -16.45
CA LEU A 268 5.98 -8.57 -17.63
C LEU A 268 7.19 -8.70 -18.58
N ARG A 269 8.40 -8.82 -18.02
CA ARG A 269 9.63 -9.04 -18.77
C ARG A 269 9.57 -10.34 -19.58
N ALA A 270 9.17 -11.46 -18.97
CA ALA A 270 9.06 -12.74 -19.66
C ALA A 270 8.01 -12.71 -20.78
N LEU A 271 6.84 -12.08 -20.52
CA LEU A 271 5.81 -11.91 -21.55
C LEU A 271 6.32 -11.08 -22.74
N ARG A 272 7.06 -10.01 -22.48
CA ARG A 272 7.68 -9.18 -23.50
C ARG A 272 8.73 -9.96 -24.34
N GLU A 273 9.59 -10.73 -23.70
CA GLU A 273 10.65 -11.51 -24.35
C GLU A 273 10.10 -12.68 -25.18
N GLN A 274 8.92 -13.22 -24.83
CA GLN A 274 8.19 -14.23 -25.62
C GLN A 274 7.43 -13.65 -26.81
N SER A 275 7.80 -12.48 -27.28
CA SER A 275 7.16 -11.78 -28.41
C SER A 275 5.73 -11.32 -28.16
N GLY A 276 5.33 -11.20 -26.89
CA GLY A 276 4.06 -10.60 -26.48
C GLY A 276 3.96 -9.14 -26.89
N THR A 277 2.77 -8.70 -27.19
CA THR A 277 2.48 -7.27 -27.45
C THR A 277 1.86 -6.63 -26.21
N PRO A 278 2.00 -5.29 -26.01
CA PRO A 278 1.29 -4.58 -24.95
C PRO A 278 -0.22 -4.86 -24.94
N ALA A 279 -0.84 -4.94 -26.12
CA ALA A 279 -2.27 -5.22 -26.26
C ALA A 279 -2.68 -6.61 -25.75
N GLU A 280 -1.83 -7.61 -25.91
CA GLU A 280 -2.07 -8.97 -25.36
C GLU A 280 -1.99 -8.99 -23.84
N VAL A 281 -0.97 -8.34 -23.29
CA VAL A 281 -0.82 -8.20 -21.84
C VAL A 281 -2.02 -7.47 -21.21
N LEU A 282 -2.47 -6.38 -21.84
CA LEU A 282 -3.63 -5.62 -21.37
C LEU A 282 -4.93 -6.40 -21.46
N ARG A 283 -5.11 -7.24 -22.49
CA ARG A 283 -6.26 -8.17 -22.57
C ARG A 283 -6.29 -9.17 -21.41
N MET A 284 -5.13 -9.63 -20.92
CA MET A 284 -5.07 -10.47 -19.72
C MET A 284 -5.59 -9.74 -18.48
N CYS A 285 -5.32 -8.44 -18.35
CA CYS A 285 -5.88 -7.63 -17.26
C CYS A 285 -7.40 -7.51 -17.34
N ASP A 286 -7.96 -7.36 -18.54
CA ASP A 286 -9.40 -7.26 -18.75
C ASP A 286 -10.13 -8.61 -18.56
N ALA A 287 -9.51 -9.71 -18.94
CA ALA A 287 -10.06 -11.05 -18.75
C ALA A 287 -10.14 -11.42 -17.26
N GLY A 288 -9.11 -11.08 -16.49
CA GLY A 288 -9.11 -11.26 -15.03
C GLY A 288 -10.23 -10.50 -14.31
N ARG A 289 -10.69 -9.38 -14.87
CA ARG A 289 -11.84 -8.60 -14.34
C ARG A 289 -13.20 -9.22 -14.65
N ARG A 290 -13.36 -9.89 -15.80
CA ARG A 290 -14.66 -10.43 -16.25
C ARG A 290 -15.13 -11.66 -15.50
N ASN A 291 -14.24 -12.46 -14.94
CA ASN A 291 -14.58 -13.67 -14.20
C ASN A 291 -15.33 -13.41 -12.87
N PHE A 292 -15.43 -12.16 -12.42
CA PHE A 292 -16.11 -11.80 -11.17
C PHE A 292 -17.57 -11.32 -11.32
N HIS A 293 -18.05 -11.00 -12.54
CA HIS A 293 -19.42 -10.50 -12.72
C HIS A 293 -20.48 -11.59 -12.97
N HIS A 294 -20.14 -12.87 -12.96
CA HIS A 294 -21.11 -13.96 -13.20
C HIS A 294 -21.44 -14.83 -11.96
N GLY A 295 -21.09 -14.38 -10.75
CA GLY A 295 -21.34 -15.09 -9.49
C GLY A 295 -22.33 -14.38 -8.55
N GLY A 296 -23.34 -13.68 -9.05
CA GLY A 296 -24.32 -13.01 -8.21
C GLY A 296 -25.71 -12.97 -8.82
N THR A 297 -26.64 -13.73 -8.21
CA THR A 297 -28.10 -13.72 -8.33
C THR A 297 -28.75 -14.66 -9.36
N GLU A 298 -28.95 -15.91 -8.96
CA GLU A 298 -30.22 -16.61 -9.21
C GLU A 298 -30.93 -16.80 -7.86
N PHE A 299 -31.74 -15.83 -7.46
CA PHE A 299 -32.84 -16.07 -6.54
C PHE A 299 -33.95 -16.71 -7.36
N THR A 300 -34.03 -18.02 -7.35
CA THR A 300 -35.24 -18.73 -7.79
C THR A 300 -36.33 -18.59 -6.72
N GLU A 301 -37.28 -17.68 -6.96
CA GLU A 301 -38.63 -17.83 -6.40
C GLU A 301 -39.15 -19.22 -6.75
N LYS A 302 -39.32 -20.07 -5.76
CA LYS A 302 -40.25 -21.21 -5.85
C LYS A 302 -41.44 -20.89 -4.97
N SER A 303 -42.52 -20.51 -5.66
CA SER A 303 -43.91 -20.55 -5.19
C SER A 303 -44.25 -21.96 -4.68
N ARG A 304 -44.73 -22.03 -3.45
CA ARG A 304 -45.93 -22.74 -3.04
C ARG A 304 -46.16 -22.58 -1.53
#